data_efd203a35bf4e3b73da7e9494474de99
#
_entry.id   efd203a35bf4e3b73da7e9494474de99
#
_cell.length_a   1.000
_cell.length_b   1.000
_cell.length_c   1.000
_cell.angle_alpha   90.00
_cell.angle_beta   90.00
_cell.angle_gamma   90.00
#
_symmetry.space_group_name_H-M   'P 1'
#
loop_
_entity.id
_entity.type
_entity.pdbx_description
1 polymer ?
#
loop_
_entity_poly.entity_id
_entity_poly.type
_entity_poly.pdbx_seq_one_letter_code
_entity_poly.pdbx_strand_id
1 'polypeptide(L)'
;MTPYEIVDLVGEGRERAVPVLIESFEGIYRWHAKRTLRRIEVVRGAEENGRLAGIAMLERLAPEVGYVYYVAVAAADRRRGVGGLLLDDAIARFRTAGAVIVYAAVEEGNAASLQLFRSRGFREVERKELGYEEGGLGAWGLRSRMMIVHGEVLYGRRYPPLGNGP
;
A
#
# COMPACT_ATOMS: atom_id res chain seq x y z
N MET A 1 -23.23 -3.65 1.91
CA MET A 1 -22.43 -3.93 3.14
C MET A 1 -21.44 -5.03 2.80
N THR A 2 -20.16 -4.80 3.04
CA THR A 2 -19.14 -5.82 2.78
C THR A 2 -19.09 -6.79 3.97
N PRO A 3 -18.87 -8.09 3.75
CA PRO A 3 -18.74 -9.06 4.84
C PRO A 3 -17.37 -8.98 5.54
N TYR A 4 -16.50 -8.07 5.07
CA TYR A 4 -15.13 -7.96 5.54
C TYR A 4 -14.98 -6.87 6.60
N GLU A 5 -14.29 -7.19 7.67
CA GLU A 5 -13.85 -6.27 8.71
C GLU A 5 -12.37 -5.96 8.53
N ILE A 6 -11.96 -4.69 8.72
CA ILE A 6 -10.56 -4.29 8.66
C ILE A 6 -9.96 -4.29 10.06
N VAL A 7 -8.88 -5.04 10.22
CA VAL A 7 -8.18 -5.25 11.50
C VAL A 7 -6.70 -4.87 11.40
N ASP A 8 -6.10 -4.48 12.54
CA ASP A 8 -4.63 -4.35 12.64
C ASP A 8 -4.00 -5.73 12.89
N LEU A 9 -2.99 -6.08 12.08
CA LEU A 9 -2.18 -7.27 12.32
C LEU A 9 -0.90 -6.86 13.05
N VAL A 10 -0.82 -7.20 14.33
CA VAL A 10 0.30 -6.83 15.22
C VAL A 10 0.96 -8.08 15.80
N GLY A 11 2.24 -7.97 16.14
CA GLY A 11 3.01 -9.05 16.77
C GLY A 11 2.90 -10.36 15.99
N GLU A 12 2.58 -11.45 16.69
CA GLU A 12 2.41 -12.80 16.09
C GLU A 12 1.23 -12.86 15.10
N GLY A 13 0.24 -11.97 15.22
CA GLY A 13 -0.88 -11.87 14.28
C GLY A 13 -0.45 -11.59 12.85
N ARG A 14 0.74 -11.02 12.63
CA ARG A 14 1.31 -10.79 11.28
C ARG A 14 1.61 -12.09 10.54
N GLU A 15 1.94 -13.17 11.22
CA GLU A 15 2.21 -14.47 10.59
C GLU A 15 0.99 -15.02 9.85
N ARG A 16 -0.22 -14.58 10.21
CA ARG A 16 -1.47 -14.90 9.49
C ARG A 16 -1.48 -14.36 8.06
N ALA A 17 -0.68 -13.33 7.77
CA ALA A 17 -0.53 -12.76 6.44
C ALA A 17 0.30 -13.65 5.48
N VAL A 18 1.13 -14.53 6.02
CA VAL A 18 2.08 -15.34 5.21
C VAL A 18 1.38 -16.18 4.13
N PRO A 19 0.28 -16.90 4.40
CA PRO A 19 -0.45 -17.65 3.36
C PRO A 19 -0.92 -16.74 2.22
N VAL A 20 -1.48 -15.56 2.54
CA VAL A 20 -1.96 -14.59 1.54
C VAL A 20 -0.81 -14.09 0.65
N LEU A 21 0.37 -13.85 1.24
CA LEU A 21 1.57 -13.46 0.48
C LEU A 21 2.08 -14.58 -0.43
N ILE A 22 2.04 -15.83 0.04
CA ILE A 22 2.46 -16.99 -0.76
C ILE A 22 1.55 -17.17 -2.00
N GLU A 23 0.26 -16.96 -1.85
CA GLU A 23 -0.70 -17.03 -2.95
C GLU A 23 -0.62 -15.84 -3.92
N SER A 24 -0.15 -14.69 -3.44
CA SER A 24 -0.18 -13.44 -4.21
C SER A 24 1.11 -13.15 -4.95
N PHE A 25 2.24 -13.66 -4.47
CA PHE A 25 3.56 -13.34 -5.00
C PHE A 25 4.41 -14.59 -5.26
N GLU A 26 5.28 -14.49 -6.27
CA GLU A 26 6.23 -15.55 -6.63
C GLU A 26 7.68 -15.06 -6.56
N GLY A 27 8.61 -15.98 -6.51
CA GLY A 27 10.05 -15.70 -6.61
C GLY A 27 10.54 -14.64 -5.64
N ILE A 28 11.25 -13.66 -6.16
CA ILE A 28 11.87 -12.59 -5.38
C ILE A 28 10.84 -11.67 -4.69
N TYR A 29 9.68 -11.44 -5.33
CA TYR A 29 8.61 -10.63 -4.74
C TYR A 29 8.05 -11.27 -3.47
N ARG A 30 7.88 -12.60 -3.46
CA ARG A 30 7.45 -13.34 -2.25
C ARG A 30 8.46 -13.20 -1.13
N TRP A 31 9.74 -13.33 -1.43
CA TRP A 31 10.79 -13.16 -0.43
C TRP A 31 10.81 -11.73 0.14
N HIS A 32 10.74 -10.71 -0.73
CA HIS A 32 10.66 -9.31 -0.32
C HIS A 32 9.43 -9.02 0.52
N ALA A 33 8.25 -9.49 0.12
CA ALA A 33 7.00 -9.28 0.84
C ALA A 33 7.05 -9.89 2.25
N LYS A 34 7.57 -11.12 2.40
CA LYS A 34 7.76 -11.76 3.70
C LYS A 34 8.79 -11.03 4.59
N ARG A 35 9.86 -10.52 4.00
CA ARG A 35 10.85 -9.72 4.70
C ARG A 35 10.28 -8.37 5.15
N THR A 36 9.51 -7.71 4.28
CA THR A 36 8.82 -6.45 4.56
C THR A 36 7.81 -6.62 5.67
N LEU A 37 7.00 -7.70 5.66
CA LEU A 37 6.01 -7.99 6.70
C LEU A 37 6.55 -7.90 8.13
N ARG A 38 7.80 -8.30 8.34
CA ARG A 38 8.45 -8.29 9.67
C ARG A 38 8.90 -6.91 10.13
N ARG A 39 9.09 -5.96 9.20
CA ARG A 39 9.69 -4.65 9.48
C ARG A 39 8.75 -3.49 9.28
N ILE A 40 7.71 -3.68 8.45
CA ILE A 40 6.81 -2.61 8.05
C ILE A 40 6.09 -2.01 9.27
N GLU A 41 5.84 -0.73 9.25
CA GLU A 41 5.19 -0.01 10.33
C GLU A 41 3.79 -0.55 10.61
N VAL A 42 2.96 -0.67 9.57
CA VAL A 42 1.56 -1.05 9.68
C VAL A 42 1.22 -2.18 8.73
N VAL A 43 0.51 -3.19 9.25
CA VAL A 43 -0.13 -4.24 8.45
C VAL A 43 -1.62 -4.26 8.76
N ARG A 44 -2.42 -4.02 7.73
CA ARG A 44 -3.89 -4.10 7.81
C ARG A 44 -4.36 -5.41 7.21
N GLY A 45 -5.33 -6.05 7.83
CA GLY A 45 -5.98 -7.24 7.33
C GLY A 45 -7.45 -6.99 7.02
N ALA A 46 -7.98 -7.61 5.97
CA ALA A 46 -9.41 -7.73 5.73
C ALA A 46 -9.84 -9.14 6.12
N GLU A 47 -10.75 -9.28 7.07
CA GLU A 47 -11.21 -10.56 7.61
C GLU A 47 -12.69 -10.81 7.33
N GLU A 48 -13.02 -12.06 7.05
CA GLU A 48 -14.39 -12.58 7.01
C GLU A 48 -14.47 -13.80 7.93
N ASN A 49 -15.27 -13.74 8.98
CA ASN A 49 -15.43 -14.82 9.97
C ASN A 49 -14.10 -15.33 10.55
N GLY A 50 -13.17 -14.42 10.87
CA GLY A 50 -11.86 -14.76 11.43
C GLY A 50 -10.83 -15.28 10.40
N ARG A 51 -11.21 -15.44 9.13
CA ARG A 51 -10.32 -15.83 8.03
C ARG A 51 -9.80 -14.57 7.33
N LEU A 52 -8.50 -14.51 7.14
CA LEU A 52 -7.87 -13.38 6.45
C LEU A 52 -8.06 -13.51 4.93
N ALA A 53 -8.78 -12.56 4.35
CA ALA A 53 -9.09 -12.47 2.91
C ALA A 53 -8.08 -11.63 2.13
N GLY A 54 -7.37 -10.71 2.80
CA GLY A 54 -6.35 -9.88 2.19
C GLY A 54 -5.60 -9.04 3.19
N ILE A 55 -4.52 -8.42 2.75
CA ILE A 55 -3.68 -7.55 3.56
C ILE A 55 -3.22 -6.31 2.79
N ALA A 56 -2.92 -5.24 3.53
CA ALA A 56 -2.14 -4.11 3.04
C ALA A 56 -0.96 -3.83 3.98
N MET A 57 0.21 -3.57 3.41
CA MET A 57 1.42 -3.16 4.14
C MET A 57 1.68 -1.70 3.89
N LEU A 58 1.79 -0.92 4.95
CA LEU A 58 1.79 0.54 4.90
C LEU A 58 2.97 1.09 5.68
N GLU A 59 3.57 2.15 5.17
CA GLU A 59 4.62 2.91 5.87
C GLU A 59 4.44 4.41 5.64
N ARG A 60 4.71 5.20 6.66
CA ARG A 60 4.79 6.64 6.57
C ARG A 60 6.24 7.05 6.31
N LEU A 61 6.53 7.45 5.07
CA LEU A 61 7.90 7.79 4.66
C LEU A 61 8.36 9.16 5.17
N ALA A 62 7.41 10.09 5.33
CA ALA A 62 7.58 11.42 5.90
C ALA A 62 6.27 11.88 6.55
N PRO A 63 6.22 12.97 7.33
CA PRO A 63 5.00 13.44 7.96
C PRO A 63 3.81 13.59 7.02
N GLU A 64 4.05 14.03 5.79
CA GLU A 64 3.03 14.27 4.77
C GLU A 64 2.95 13.18 3.69
N VAL A 65 3.78 12.12 3.77
CA VAL A 65 3.95 11.11 2.72
C VAL A 65 3.62 9.72 3.21
N GLY A 66 2.52 9.15 2.70
CA GLY A 66 2.17 7.74 2.88
C GLY A 66 2.69 6.88 1.74
N TYR A 67 3.01 5.61 2.03
CA TYR A 67 3.42 4.64 1.03
C TYR A 67 2.73 3.30 1.24
N VAL A 68 2.09 2.79 0.19
CA VAL A 68 1.50 1.47 0.16
C VAL A 68 2.51 0.51 -0.47
N TYR A 69 3.14 -0.34 0.36
CA TYR A 69 4.13 -1.30 -0.11
C TYR A 69 3.50 -2.46 -0.86
N TYR A 70 2.47 -3.07 -0.28
CA TYR A 70 1.79 -4.21 -0.87
C TYR A 70 0.30 -4.17 -0.54
N VAL A 71 -0.51 -4.55 -1.51
CA VAL A 71 -1.89 -4.98 -1.32
C VAL A 71 -1.98 -6.38 -1.90
N ALA A 72 -2.34 -7.35 -1.08
CA ALA A 72 -2.46 -8.75 -1.47
C ALA A 72 -3.83 -9.29 -1.07
N VAL A 73 -4.46 -10.07 -1.95
CA VAL A 73 -5.78 -10.66 -1.75
C VAL A 73 -5.69 -12.17 -1.98
N ALA A 74 -6.17 -12.95 -1.02
CA ALA A 74 -6.25 -14.39 -1.12
C ALA A 74 -7.01 -14.81 -2.39
N ALA A 75 -6.58 -15.88 -3.03
CA ALA A 75 -7.11 -16.29 -4.34
C ALA A 75 -8.64 -16.43 -4.35
N ALA A 76 -9.20 -17.00 -3.29
CA ALA A 76 -10.66 -17.20 -3.14
C ALA A 76 -11.47 -15.89 -2.98
N ASP A 77 -10.81 -14.79 -2.61
CA ASP A 77 -11.46 -13.50 -2.32
C ASP A 77 -11.19 -12.43 -3.39
N ARG A 78 -10.46 -12.78 -4.45
CA ARG A 78 -10.21 -11.87 -5.56
C ARG A 78 -11.50 -11.47 -6.24
N ARG A 79 -11.53 -10.24 -6.78
CA ARG A 79 -12.68 -9.65 -7.48
C ARG A 79 -13.94 -9.48 -6.61
N ARG A 80 -13.82 -9.62 -5.30
CA ARG A 80 -14.88 -9.37 -4.30
C ARG A 80 -14.75 -8.01 -3.61
N GLY A 81 -13.89 -7.12 -4.11
CA GLY A 81 -13.71 -5.76 -3.58
C GLY A 81 -12.71 -5.64 -2.44
N VAL A 82 -12.10 -6.73 -1.97
CA VAL A 82 -11.18 -6.74 -0.81
C VAL A 82 -9.99 -5.78 -0.99
N GLY A 83 -9.34 -5.79 -2.17
CA GLY A 83 -8.23 -4.88 -2.46
C GLY A 83 -8.66 -3.42 -2.41
N GLY A 84 -9.87 -3.11 -2.87
CA GLY A 84 -10.47 -1.78 -2.78
C GLY A 84 -10.68 -1.33 -1.35
N LEU A 85 -11.28 -2.19 -0.53
CA LEU A 85 -11.52 -1.93 0.89
C LEU A 85 -10.20 -1.66 1.64
N LEU A 86 -9.17 -2.47 1.41
CA LEU A 86 -7.85 -2.29 2.02
C LEU A 86 -7.17 -0.99 1.58
N LEU A 87 -7.26 -0.63 0.29
CA LEU A 87 -6.68 0.61 -0.20
C LEU A 87 -7.43 1.84 0.31
N ASP A 88 -8.75 1.78 0.41
CA ASP A 88 -9.57 2.87 0.96
C ASP A 88 -9.26 3.08 2.46
N ASP A 89 -9.10 2.01 3.24
CA ASP A 89 -8.65 2.07 4.64
C ASP A 89 -7.23 2.67 4.76
N ALA A 90 -6.30 2.24 3.91
CA ALA A 90 -4.93 2.77 3.88
C ALA A 90 -4.92 4.29 3.62
N ILE A 91 -5.68 4.74 2.63
CA ILE A 91 -5.81 6.16 2.30
C ILE A 91 -6.39 6.94 3.49
N ALA A 92 -7.49 6.46 4.08
CA ALA A 92 -8.12 7.10 5.23
C ALA A 92 -7.14 7.21 6.40
N ARG A 93 -6.39 6.15 6.70
CA ARG A 93 -5.37 6.12 7.76
C ARG A 93 -4.26 7.14 7.52
N PHE A 94 -3.69 7.19 6.32
CA PHE A 94 -2.67 8.16 5.97
C PHE A 94 -3.18 9.59 6.04
N ARG A 95 -4.39 9.84 5.57
CA ARG A 95 -5.04 11.16 5.64
C ARG A 95 -5.22 11.61 7.08
N THR A 96 -5.75 10.75 7.94
CA THR A 96 -5.92 11.04 9.37
C THR A 96 -4.58 11.33 10.04
N ALA A 97 -3.50 10.70 9.60
CA ALA A 97 -2.14 10.96 10.07
C ALA A 97 -1.48 12.22 9.45
N GLY A 98 -2.19 12.97 8.61
CA GLY A 98 -1.72 14.23 8.02
C GLY A 98 -1.06 14.10 6.65
N ALA A 99 -1.07 12.93 6.01
CA ALA A 99 -0.52 12.78 4.68
C ALA A 99 -1.28 13.60 3.64
N VAL A 100 -0.54 14.33 2.81
CA VAL A 100 -1.07 15.08 1.65
C VAL A 100 -0.76 14.38 0.34
N ILE A 101 0.08 13.35 0.38
CA ILE A 101 0.32 12.49 -0.79
C ILE A 101 0.48 11.03 -0.34
N VAL A 102 -0.03 10.12 -1.17
CA VAL A 102 0.15 8.66 -0.99
C VAL A 102 0.74 8.10 -2.27
N TYR A 103 1.80 7.33 -2.14
CA TYR A 103 2.48 6.64 -3.23
C TYR A 103 2.32 5.12 -3.15
N ALA A 104 2.47 4.46 -4.29
CA ALA A 104 2.63 3.02 -4.43
C ALA A 104 3.46 2.68 -5.67
N ALA A 105 4.34 1.70 -5.60
CA ALA A 105 4.96 1.12 -6.78
C ALA A 105 4.12 -0.06 -7.28
N VAL A 106 3.89 -0.10 -8.58
CA VAL A 106 3.04 -1.12 -9.22
C VAL A 106 3.79 -1.71 -10.41
N GLU A 107 3.86 -3.04 -10.47
CA GLU A 107 4.44 -3.74 -11.63
C GLU A 107 3.63 -3.44 -12.90
N GLU A 108 4.33 -3.08 -13.99
CA GLU A 108 3.70 -2.67 -15.27
C GLU A 108 2.76 -3.74 -15.83
N GLY A 109 3.08 -5.02 -15.64
CA GLY A 109 2.26 -6.15 -16.06
C GLY A 109 1.06 -6.46 -15.17
N ASN A 110 0.95 -5.84 -13.99
CA ASN A 110 -0.12 -6.13 -13.02
C ASN A 110 -1.37 -5.29 -13.30
N ALA A 111 -2.15 -5.68 -14.32
CA ALA A 111 -3.35 -4.98 -14.73
C ALA A 111 -4.37 -4.78 -13.60
N ALA A 112 -4.52 -5.77 -12.70
CA ALA A 112 -5.45 -5.69 -11.58
C ALA A 112 -5.05 -4.61 -10.57
N SER A 113 -3.77 -4.54 -10.21
CA SER A 113 -3.25 -3.48 -9.33
C SER A 113 -3.31 -2.12 -9.99
N LEU A 114 -2.94 -2.01 -11.27
CA LEU A 114 -3.04 -0.76 -12.03
C LEU A 114 -4.48 -0.23 -12.04
N GLN A 115 -5.46 -1.10 -12.30
CA GLN A 115 -6.88 -0.73 -12.28
C GLN A 115 -7.33 -0.32 -10.87
N LEU A 116 -6.88 -1.04 -9.83
CA LEU A 116 -7.20 -0.74 -8.44
C LEU A 116 -6.75 0.67 -8.06
N PHE A 117 -5.49 1.03 -8.29
CA PHE A 117 -4.95 2.35 -7.95
C PHE A 117 -5.56 3.46 -8.80
N ARG A 118 -5.70 3.25 -10.13
CA ARG A 118 -6.32 4.23 -11.03
C ARG A 118 -7.77 4.52 -10.66
N SER A 119 -8.54 3.51 -10.26
CA SER A 119 -9.94 3.70 -9.83
C SER A 119 -10.09 4.55 -8.56
N ARG A 120 -9.01 4.72 -7.78
CA ARG A 120 -8.93 5.62 -6.61
C ARG A 120 -8.20 6.93 -6.92
N GLY A 121 -8.05 7.29 -8.21
CA GLY A 121 -7.48 8.57 -8.63
C GLY A 121 -5.95 8.67 -8.49
N PHE A 122 -5.26 7.55 -8.33
CA PHE A 122 -3.81 7.52 -8.46
C PHE A 122 -3.43 7.69 -9.93
N ARG A 123 -2.37 8.45 -10.18
CA ARG A 123 -1.76 8.62 -11.49
C ARG A 123 -0.30 8.23 -11.45
N GLU A 124 0.26 7.91 -12.59
CA GLU A 124 1.68 7.70 -12.74
C GLU A 124 2.45 8.97 -12.39
N VAL A 125 3.56 8.81 -11.68
CA VAL A 125 4.43 9.89 -11.23
C VAL A 125 5.78 9.74 -11.89
N GLU A 126 6.18 10.72 -12.69
CA GLU A 126 7.49 10.70 -13.32
C GLU A 126 8.60 10.95 -12.28
N ARG A 127 9.76 10.33 -12.52
CA ARG A 127 10.92 10.46 -11.62
C ARG A 127 11.35 11.91 -11.36
N LYS A 128 11.19 12.79 -12.36
CA LYS A 128 11.48 14.21 -12.24
C LYS A 128 10.54 14.96 -11.29
N GLU A 129 9.28 14.51 -11.19
CA GLU A 129 8.30 15.12 -10.29
C GLU A 129 8.69 14.94 -8.81
N LEU A 130 9.21 13.76 -8.43
CA LEU A 130 9.71 13.51 -7.07
C LEU A 130 10.87 14.45 -6.68
N GLY A 131 11.75 14.76 -7.63
CA GLY A 131 12.90 15.66 -7.38
C GLY A 131 12.51 17.11 -7.22
N TYR A 132 11.43 17.54 -7.83
CA TYR A 132 10.97 18.93 -7.79
C TYR A 132 10.25 19.29 -6.50
N GLU A 133 9.52 18.34 -5.93
CA GLU A 133 8.62 18.57 -4.80
C GLU A 133 9.27 18.41 -3.43
N GLU A 134 10.37 17.64 -3.33
CA GLU A 134 10.99 17.24 -2.05
C GLU A 134 12.39 17.88 -1.82
N GLY A 135 12.89 18.67 -2.77
CA GLY A 135 14.28 19.16 -2.75
C GLY A 135 15.30 18.00 -2.87
N GLY A 136 16.29 18.11 -3.72
CA GLY A 136 17.15 17.01 -4.23
C GLY A 136 17.60 15.92 -3.25
N LEU A 137 17.92 16.23 -1.99
CA LEU A 137 18.31 15.25 -0.97
C LEU A 137 17.11 14.50 -0.37
N GLY A 138 15.97 15.17 -0.22
CA GLY A 138 14.73 14.55 0.27
C GLY A 138 14.17 13.50 -0.70
N ALA A 139 14.19 13.80 -2.00
CA ALA A 139 13.75 12.90 -3.05
C ALA A 139 14.58 11.61 -3.13
N TRP A 140 15.91 11.71 -2.93
CA TRP A 140 16.80 10.55 -2.92
C TRP A 140 16.51 9.64 -1.70
N GLY A 141 16.32 10.23 -0.52
CA GLY A 141 15.96 9.50 0.69
C GLY A 141 14.61 8.79 0.59
N LEU A 142 13.59 9.44 0.04
CA LEU A 142 12.28 8.83 -0.20
C LEU A 142 12.35 7.65 -1.18
N ARG A 143 13.04 7.83 -2.29
CA ARG A 143 13.19 6.77 -3.30
C ARG A 143 13.89 5.53 -2.77
N SER A 144 14.93 5.70 -1.95
CA SER A 144 15.65 4.55 -1.35
C SER A 144 14.75 3.75 -0.40
N ARG A 145 13.81 4.41 0.27
CA ARG A 145 12.83 3.75 1.15
C ARG A 145 11.68 3.09 0.38
N MET A 146 11.29 3.62 -0.76
CA MET A 146 10.22 3.06 -1.60
C MET A 146 10.60 1.72 -2.23
N MET A 147 11.88 1.38 -2.33
CA MET A 147 12.39 0.12 -2.89
C MET A 147 11.76 -0.24 -4.25
N ILE A 148 11.61 0.75 -5.15
CA ILE A 148 11.06 0.54 -6.49
C ILE A 148 12.06 -0.32 -7.30
N VAL A 149 11.61 -1.48 -7.75
CA VAL A 149 12.41 -2.41 -8.55
C VAL A 149 12.21 -2.20 -10.04
N HIS A 150 13.06 -2.84 -10.85
CA HIS A 150 12.94 -2.78 -12.31
C HIS A 150 11.60 -3.38 -12.77
N GLY A 151 10.89 -2.69 -13.66
CA GLY A 151 9.56 -3.09 -14.14
C GLY A 151 8.39 -2.58 -13.29
N GLU A 152 8.67 -1.79 -12.26
CA GLU A 152 7.65 -1.09 -11.49
C GLU A 152 7.55 0.39 -11.88
N VAL A 153 6.33 0.88 -11.86
CA VAL A 153 5.96 2.28 -12.09
C VAL A 153 5.43 2.88 -10.80
N LEU A 154 5.87 4.08 -10.48
CA LEU A 154 5.39 4.81 -9.32
C LEU A 154 4.04 5.46 -9.62
N TYR A 155 3.07 5.19 -8.78
CA TYR A 155 1.78 5.85 -8.76
C TYR A 155 1.66 6.73 -7.52
N GLY A 156 0.98 7.87 -7.66
CA GLY A 156 0.75 8.79 -6.55
C GLY A 156 -0.62 9.46 -6.65
N ARG A 157 -1.16 9.82 -5.48
CA ARG A 157 -2.36 10.65 -5.38
C ARG A 157 -2.16 11.72 -4.32
N ARG A 158 -2.37 12.98 -4.71
CA ARG A 158 -2.38 14.13 -3.81
C ARG A 158 -3.76 14.37 -3.22
N TYR A 159 -3.74 14.87 -2.01
CA TYR A 159 -4.94 15.26 -1.27
C TYR A 159 -4.78 16.67 -0.73
N PRO A 160 -5.86 17.46 -0.63
CA PRO A 160 -5.80 18.72 0.10
C PRO A 160 -5.42 18.46 1.56
N PRO A 161 -4.67 19.36 2.22
CA PRO A 161 -4.46 19.26 3.66
C PRO A 161 -5.80 19.12 4.37
N LEU A 162 -5.84 18.32 5.44
CA LEU A 162 -7.00 18.35 6.31
C LEU A 162 -7.05 19.76 6.92
N GLY A 163 -8.10 20.51 6.63
CA GLY A 163 -8.28 21.84 7.23
C GLY A 163 -8.20 21.70 8.75
N ASN A 164 -7.44 22.59 9.38
CA ASN A 164 -7.59 22.78 10.82
C ASN A 164 -9.06 23.16 11.01
N GLY A 165 -9.85 22.26 11.59
CA GLY A 165 -11.22 22.57 11.97
C GLY A 165 -11.25 23.79 12.87
N PRO A 166 -12.38 24.52 12.88
CA PRO A 166 -12.52 25.72 13.71
C PRO A 166 -12.29 25.44 15.18
#